data_3e520389d6022bdad2d455bbd1dcfed6
#
_entry.id   3e520389d6022bdad2d455bbd1dcfed6
#
_cell.length_a   1.000
_cell.length_b   1.000
_cell.length_c   1.000
_cell.angle_alpha   90.00
_cell.angle_beta   90.00
_cell.angle_gamma   90.00
#
_symmetry.space_group_name_H-M   'P 1'
#
loop_
_entity.id
_entity.type
_entity.pdbx_description
1 polymer ?
#
loop_
_entity_poly.entity_id
_entity_poly.type
_entity_poly.pdbx_seq_one_letter_code
_entity_poly.pdbx_strand_id
1 'polypeptide(L)'
;MAEAITVARPYAEAVYKLAVAGDGLAQWSKMLQFAALVAEEDHVKQLIGNPVVSAKQLGELFLEIGRSKFNVEARNLMMLLTENKRIAVLPQISQLFEQLKAQHEGVLEAKIVSAFAMESKQLKKLIDDLEKKFKRKIEAQVSVDPELIGGIKVEIGDEILDASVRGKLEAMAVALKS
;
A
#
# COMPACT_ATOMS: atom_id res chain seq x y z
N MET A 1 -0.23 0.68 20.40
CA MET A 1 -0.34 0.69 18.91
C MET A 1 0.48 1.81 18.28
N ALA A 2 0.33 3.08 18.68
CA ALA A 2 1.11 4.19 18.11
C ALA A 2 2.64 4.05 18.30
N GLU A 3 3.10 3.55 19.45
CA GLU A 3 4.54 3.32 19.71
C GLU A 3 5.15 2.27 18.79
N ALA A 4 4.44 1.17 18.48
CA ALA A 4 4.94 0.12 17.59
C ALA A 4 5.15 0.64 16.16
N ILE A 5 4.26 1.50 15.66
CA ILE A 5 4.37 2.14 14.35
C ILE A 5 5.57 3.11 14.32
N THR A 6 5.77 3.89 15.38
CA THR A 6 6.88 4.81 15.47
C THR A 6 8.22 4.08 15.46
N VAL A 7 8.30 2.94 16.15
CA VAL A 7 9.48 2.08 16.18
C VAL A 7 9.71 1.38 14.84
N ALA A 8 8.63 0.96 14.15
CA ALA A 8 8.70 0.23 12.88
C ALA A 8 9.10 1.13 11.70
N ARG A 9 8.75 2.42 11.74
CA ARG A 9 8.95 3.37 10.63
C ARG A 9 10.39 3.43 10.09
N PRO A 10 11.44 3.62 10.89
CA PRO A 10 12.82 3.72 10.37
C PRO A 10 13.26 2.42 9.68
N TYR A 11 12.79 1.26 10.14
CA TYR A 11 13.09 -0.02 9.51
C TYR A 11 12.37 -0.16 8.16
N ALA A 12 11.09 0.19 8.11
CA ALA A 12 10.31 0.16 6.88
C ALA A 12 10.89 1.10 5.80
N GLU A 13 11.29 2.32 6.17
CA GLU A 13 11.92 3.28 5.27
C GLU A 13 13.30 2.80 4.77
N ALA A 14 14.11 2.20 5.66
CA ALA A 14 15.40 1.66 5.28
C ALA A 14 15.26 0.50 4.28
N VAL A 15 14.36 -0.44 4.56
CA VAL A 15 14.07 -1.56 3.66
C VAL A 15 13.48 -1.08 2.34
N TYR A 16 12.61 -0.09 2.38
CA TYR A 16 12.05 0.50 1.18
C TYR A 16 13.14 1.11 0.27
N LYS A 17 14.08 1.87 0.83
CA LYS A 17 15.21 2.43 0.08
C LYS A 17 16.08 1.33 -0.54
N LEU A 18 16.36 0.26 0.18
CA LEU A 18 17.09 -0.90 -0.34
C LEU A 18 16.30 -1.59 -1.47
N ALA A 19 15.00 -1.77 -1.30
CA ALA A 19 14.13 -2.39 -2.28
C ALA A 19 14.04 -1.58 -3.59
N VAL A 20 13.98 -0.26 -3.50
CA VAL A 20 13.99 0.64 -4.66
C VAL A 20 15.35 0.60 -5.37
N ALA A 21 16.46 0.65 -4.62
CA ALA A 21 17.80 0.59 -5.19
C ALA A 21 18.10 -0.73 -5.91
N GLY A 22 17.52 -1.83 -5.44
CA GLY A 22 17.70 -3.18 -6.02
C GLY A 22 16.59 -3.61 -6.98
N ASP A 23 15.64 -2.73 -7.33
CA ASP A 23 14.45 -3.04 -8.14
C ASP A 23 13.67 -4.29 -7.63
N GLY A 24 13.65 -4.47 -6.31
CA GLY A 24 13.15 -5.65 -5.61
C GLY A 24 11.88 -5.42 -4.78
N LEU A 25 11.07 -4.38 -5.04
CA LEU A 25 9.88 -4.03 -4.24
C LEU A 25 8.92 -5.21 -4.06
N ALA A 26 8.61 -5.94 -5.14
CA ALA A 26 7.71 -7.09 -5.09
C ALA A 26 8.30 -8.27 -4.28
N GLN A 27 9.61 -8.46 -4.36
CA GLN A 27 10.31 -9.51 -3.60
C GLN A 27 10.34 -9.19 -2.11
N TRP A 28 10.67 -7.94 -1.74
CA TRP A 28 10.68 -7.48 -0.37
C TRP A 28 9.29 -7.53 0.27
N SER A 29 8.25 -7.16 -0.47
CA SER A 29 6.85 -7.29 -0.06
C SER A 29 6.53 -8.71 0.40
N LYS A 30 6.84 -9.72 -0.45
CA LYS A 30 6.61 -11.14 -0.11
C LYS A 30 7.43 -11.61 1.09
N MET A 31 8.69 -11.18 1.20
CA MET A 31 9.56 -11.55 2.33
C MET A 31 9.06 -10.96 3.64
N LEU A 32 8.68 -9.69 3.66
CA LEU A 32 8.15 -9.02 4.85
C LEU A 32 6.79 -9.56 5.27
N GLN A 33 5.89 -9.81 4.32
CA GLN A 33 4.59 -10.46 4.60
C GLN A 33 4.78 -11.84 5.23
N PHE A 34 5.68 -12.64 4.68
CA PHE A 34 5.99 -13.96 5.24
C PHE A 34 6.58 -13.85 6.66
N ALA A 35 7.54 -12.94 6.87
CA ALA A 35 8.14 -12.73 8.19
C ALA A 35 7.11 -12.21 9.21
N ALA A 36 6.19 -11.35 8.78
CA ALA A 36 5.10 -10.85 9.62
C ALA A 36 4.15 -11.98 10.04
N LEU A 37 3.75 -12.87 9.11
CA LEU A 37 2.92 -14.03 9.43
C LEU A 37 3.60 -14.96 10.43
N VAL A 38 4.90 -15.20 10.27
CA VAL A 38 5.68 -16.00 11.24
C VAL A 38 5.70 -15.33 12.61
N ALA A 39 5.88 -14.02 12.67
CA ALA A 39 5.89 -13.28 13.93
C ALA A 39 4.52 -13.24 14.63
N GLU A 40 3.44 -13.37 13.87
CA GLU A 40 2.05 -13.42 14.37
C GLU A 40 1.60 -14.82 14.81
N GLU A 41 2.35 -15.85 14.52
CA GLU A 41 2.08 -17.21 14.98
C GLU A 41 2.15 -17.29 16.50
N ASP A 42 1.16 -17.92 17.14
CA ASP A 42 1.01 -17.91 18.60
C ASP A 42 2.22 -18.51 19.34
N HIS A 43 2.81 -19.58 18.81
CA HIS A 43 4.03 -20.17 19.38
C HIS A 43 5.22 -19.22 19.27
N VAL A 44 5.36 -18.52 18.14
CA VAL A 44 6.45 -17.57 17.92
C VAL A 44 6.28 -16.34 18.79
N LYS A 45 5.04 -15.81 18.95
CA LYS A 45 4.74 -14.73 19.90
C LYS A 45 5.14 -15.06 21.33
N GLN A 46 4.87 -16.28 21.78
CA GLN A 46 5.28 -16.73 23.11
C GLN A 46 6.81 -16.76 23.25
N LEU A 47 7.53 -17.19 22.21
CA LEU A 47 9.00 -17.19 22.19
C LEU A 47 9.56 -15.77 22.18
N ILE A 48 8.97 -14.85 21.42
CA ILE A 48 9.37 -13.44 21.38
C ILE A 48 9.21 -12.77 22.74
N GLY A 49 8.14 -13.10 23.48
CA GLY A 49 7.88 -12.59 24.83
C GLY A 49 8.63 -13.28 25.95
N ASN A 50 9.34 -14.37 25.67
CA ASN A 50 10.01 -15.16 26.69
C ASN A 50 11.43 -14.66 26.98
N PRO A 51 11.73 -14.19 28.21
CA PRO A 51 13.05 -13.66 28.55
C PRO A 51 14.17 -14.73 28.57
N VAL A 52 13.81 -16.01 28.58
CA VAL A 52 14.77 -17.14 28.56
C VAL A 52 15.33 -17.36 27.17
N VAL A 53 14.57 -16.98 26.11
CA VAL A 53 15.00 -17.15 24.71
C VAL A 53 15.97 -16.02 24.35
N SER A 54 17.20 -16.38 23.96
CA SER A 54 18.18 -15.37 23.55
C SER A 54 17.82 -14.79 22.17
N ALA A 55 18.23 -13.54 21.95
CA ALA A 55 18.08 -12.86 20.64
C ALA A 55 18.67 -13.70 19.50
N LYS A 56 19.80 -14.36 19.74
CA LYS A 56 20.46 -15.22 18.77
C LYS A 56 19.60 -16.45 18.39
N GLN A 57 19.04 -17.14 19.37
CA GLN A 57 18.17 -18.30 19.14
C GLN A 57 16.92 -17.90 18.36
N LEU A 58 16.34 -16.76 18.70
CA LEU A 58 15.17 -16.22 17.99
C LEU A 58 15.51 -15.85 16.54
N GLY A 59 16.67 -15.22 16.31
CA GLY A 59 17.17 -14.91 14.98
C GLY A 59 17.41 -16.16 14.14
N GLU A 60 18.07 -17.18 14.70
CA GLU A 60 18.32 -18.47 14.03
C GLU A 60 17.00 -19.16 13.66
N LEU A 61 15.99 -19.11 14.52
CA LEU A 61 14.64 -19.64 14.23
C LEU A 61 14.03 -18.96 13.00
N PHE A 62 14.03 -17.63 12.94
CA PHE A 62 13.51 -16.91 11.79
C PHE A 62 14.30 -17.21 10.51
N LEU A 63 15.64 -17.34 10.61
CA LEU A 63 16.47 -17.70 9.47
C LEU A 63 16.22 -19.12 8.97
N GLU A 64 15.96 -20.06 9.87
CA GLU A 64 15.66 -21.44 9.52
C GLU A 64 14.29 -21.58 8.85
N ILE A 65 13.26 -20.94 9.40
CA ILE A 65 11.92 -20.90 8.81
C ILE A 65 11.94 -20.20 7.44
N GLY A 66 12.71 -19.11 7.32
CA GLY A 66 12.83 -18.30 6.08
C GLY A 66 13.91 -18.76 5.11
N ARG A 67 14.54 -19.93 5.33
CA ARG A 67 15.76 -20.38 4.62
C ARG A 67 15.67 -20.31 3.10
N SER A 68 14.52 -20.65 2.54
CA SER A 68 14.28 -20.65 1.09
C SER A 68 13.63 -19.37 0.56
N LYS A 69 13.22 -18.46 1.45
CA LYS A 69 12.43 -17.27 1.09
C LYS A 69 13.19 -15.97 1.30
N PHE A 70 14.15 -15.92 2.21
CA PHE A 70 14.90 -14.72 2.52
C PHE A 70 16.19 -14.62 1.70
N ASN A 71 16.42 -13.47 1.09
CA ASN A 71 17.71 -13.10 0.54
C ASN A 71 18.69 -12.71 1.68
N VAL A 72 19.94 -12.43 1.33
CA VAL A 72 20.98 -12.08 2.30
C VAL A 72 20.60 -10.84 3.13
N GLU A 73 20.03 -9.83 2.48
CA GLU A 73 19.64 -8.58 3.11
C GLU A 73 18.47 -8.77 4.09
N ALA A 74 17.46 -9.58 3.73
CA ALA A 74 16.36 -9.91 4.62
C ALA A 74 16.83 -10.70 5.84
N ARG A 75 17.80 -11.60 5.68
CA ARG A 75 18.42 -12.31 6.80
C ARG A 75 19.11 -11.34 7.76
N ASN A 76 19.87 -10.39 7.23
CA ASN A 76 20.52 -9.36 8.02
C ASN A 76 19.49 -8.49 8.78
N LEU A 77 18.37 -8.16 8.14
CA LEU A 77 17.26 -7.45 8.79
C LEU A 77 16.69 -8.26 9.97
N MET A 78 16.44 -9.56 9.79
CA MET A 78 15.92 -10.41 10.87
C MET A 78 16.88 -10.46 12.07
N MET A 79 18.19 -10.62 11.82
CA MET A 79 19.20 -10.58 12.88
C MET A 79 19.22 -9.23 13.59
N LEU A 80 19.22 -8.12 12.85
CA LEU A 80 19.20 -6.77 13.39
C LEU A 80 17.97 -6.53 14.30
N LEU A 81 16.79 -6.96 13.84
CA LEU A 81 15.54 -6.81 14.61
C LEU A 81 15.54 -7.65 15.88
N THR A 82 16.12 -8.85 15.85
CA THR A 82 16.23 -9.71 17.04
C THR A 82 17.26 -9.16 18.05
N GLU A 83 18.41 -8.69 17.59
CA GLU A 83 19.44 -8.06 18.44
C GLU A 83 18.89 -6.82 19.14
N ASN A 84 18.10 -6.02 18.44
CA ASN A 84 17.45 -4.82 19.00
C ASN A 84 16.18 -5.15 19.82
N LYS A 85 15.79 -6.42 19.96
CA LYS A 85 14.56 -6.87 20.62
C LYS A 85 13.30 -6.26 19.98
N ARG A 86 13.30 -6.07 18.66
CA ARG A 86 12.24 -5.40 17.90
C ARG A 86 11.58 -6.31 16.87
N ILE A 87 11.81 -7.61 16.94
CA ILE A 87 11.19 -8.58 16.03
C ILE A 87 9.66 -8.57 16.09
N ALA A 88 9.09 -8.22 17.25
CA ALA A 88 7.64 -8.11 17.46
C ALA A 88 6.97 -7.01 16.59
N VAL A 89 7.73 -6.04 16.05
CA VAL A 89 7.17 -4.99 15.19
C VAL A 89 7.20 -5.33 13.70
N LEU A 90 7.56 -6.56 13.34
CA LEU A 90 7.55 -7.03 11.94
C LEU A 90 6.21 -6.83 11.22
N PRO A 91 5.04 -7.10 11.84
CA PRO A 91 3.76 -6.83 11.18
C PRO A 91 3.60 -5.34 10.80
N GLN A 92 4.00 -4.43 11.69
CA GLN A 92 3.94 -2.99 11.45
C GLN A 92 4.96 -2.55 10.38
N ILE A 93 6.15 -3.15 10.36
CA ILE A 93 7.16 -2.91 9.31
C ILE A 93 6.59 -3.33 7.95
N SER A 94 5.99 -4.52 7.85
CA SER A 94 5.35 -5.01 6.63
C SER A 94 4.25 -4.07 6.15
N GLN A 95 3.37 -3.64 7.05
CA GLN A 95 2.27 -2.73 6.73
C GLN A 95 2.77 -1.37 6.22
N LEU A 96 3.76 -0.77 6.90
CA LEU A 96 4.36 0.50 6.48
C LEU A 96 5.10 0.39 5.14
N PHE A 97 5.78 -0.74 4.91
CA PHE A 97 6.44 -1.01 3.64
C PHE A 97 5.43 -1.07 2.49
N GLU A 98 4.29 -1.75 2.66
CA GLU A 98 3.23 -1.80 1.64
C GLU A 98 2.65 -0.41 1.35
N GLN A 99 2.49 0.44 2.37
CA GLN A 99 2.07 1.83 2.17
C GLN A 99 3.09 2.63 1.36
N LEU A 100 4.39 2.51 1.68
CA LEU A 100 5.47 3.17 0.93
C LEU A 100 5.56 2.65 -0.51
N LYS A 101 5.39 1.34 -0.71
CA LYS A 101 5.35 0.70 -2.02
C LYS A 101 4.17 1.22 -2.84
N ALA A 102 2.96 1.26 -2.27
CA ALA A 102 1.77 1.79 -2.94
C ALA A 102 1.95 3.27 -3.36
N GLN A 103 2.56 4.09 -2.50
CA GLN A 103 2.91 5.47 -2.82
C GLN A 103 3.94 5.56 -3.95
N HIS A 104 4.90 4.64 -3.99
CA HIS A 104 5.93 4.59 -5.04
C HIS A 104 5.40 4.08 -6.38
N GLU A 105 4.66 2.98 -6.35
CA GLU A 105 4.01 2.40 -7.53
C GLU A 105 2.95 3.35 -8.09
N GLY A 106 2.59 4.37 -7.30
CA GLY A 106 1.72 5.45 -7.72
C GLY A 106 0.34 4.97 -8.11
N VAL A 107 -0.15 3.90 -7.48
CA VAL A 107 -1.54 3.49 -7.63
C VAL A 107 -2.42 4.54 -6.96
N LEU A 108 -3.17 5.26 -7.78
CA LEU A 108 -4.19 6.20 -7.31
C LEU A 108 -5.55 5.50 -7.36
N GLU A 109 -6.27 5.52 -6.25
CA GLU A 109 -7.67 5.14 -6.26
C GLU A 109 -8.48 6.23 -6.93
N ALA A 110 -9.20 5.86 -8.00
CA ALA A 110 -10.15 6.73 -8.68
C ALA A 110 -11.57 6.25 -8.43
N LYS A 111 -12.40 7.08 -7.82
CA LYS A 111 -13.85 6.85 -7.76
C LYS A 111 -14.49 7.48 -8.98
N ILE A 112 -15.02 6.65 -9.86
CA ILE A 112 -15.70 7.08 -11.08
C ILE A 112 -17.20 6.93 -10.86
N VAL A 113 -17.91 8.05 -10.86
CA VAL A 113 -19.37 8.10 -10.81
C VAL A 113 -19.88 8.40 -12.22
N SER A 114 -20.69 7.54 -12.81
CA SER A 114 -21.26 7.70 -14.13
C SER A 114 -22.80 7.78 -14.05
N ALA A 115 -23.40 8.57 -14.91
CA ALA A 115 -24.87 8.63 -15.01
C ALA A 115 -25.49 7.31 -15.49
N PHE A 116 -24.74 6.50 -16.25
CA PHE A 116 -25.17 5.23 -16.82
C PHE A 116 -24.08 4.17 -16.63
N ALA A 117 -24.47 2.89 -16.75
CA ALA A 117 -23.52 1.79 -16.76
C ALA A 117 -22.51 1.95 -17.90
N MET A 118 -21.21 1.98 -17.57
CA MET A 118 -20.15 2.09 -18.57
C MET A 118 -19.77 0.74 -19.15
N GLU A 119 -19.56 0.69 -20.47
CA GLU A 119 -18.98 -0.48 -21.10
C GLU A 119 -17.51 -0.65 -20.73
N SER A 120 -17.03 -1.90 -20.67
CA SER A 120 -15.64 -2.23 -20.30
C SER A 120 -14.60 -1.55 -21.21
N LYS A 121 -14.93 -1.28 -22.47
CA LYS A 121 -14.08 -0.58 -23.42
C LYS A 121 -13.94 0.91 -23.09
N GLN A 122 -15.05 1.55 -22.69
CA GLN A 122 -15.08 2.96 -22.31
C GLN A 122 -14.32 3.18 -21.00
N LEU A 123 -14.52 2.27 -20.03
CA LEU A 123 -13.80 2.29 -18.75
C LEU A 123 -12.29 2.16 -18.96
N LYS A 124 -11.83 1.19 -19.76
CA LYS A 124 -10.41 1.03 -20.07
C LYS A 124 -9.80 2.28 -20.70
N LYS A 125 -10.46 2.86 -21.70
CA LYS A 125 -9.98 4.08 -22.34
C LYS A 125 -9.88 5.26 -21.35
N LEU A 126 -10.88 5.40 -20.47
CA LEU A 126 -10.86 6.43 -19.43
C LEU A 126 -9.70 6.22 -18.47
N ILE A 127 -9.47 4.99 -18.01
CA ILE A 127 -8.34 4.66 -17.13
C ILE A 127 -7.02 4.98 -17.83
N ASP A 128 -6.83 4.56 -19.08
CA ASP A 128 -5.61 4.83 -19.86
C ASP A 128 -5.35 6.35 -20.01
N ASP A 129 -6.39 7.15 -20.24
CA ASP A 129 -6.27 8.60 -20.37
C ASP A 129 -5.94 9.27 -19.02
N LEU A 130 -6.53 8.77 -17.94
CA LEU A 130 -6.22 9.22 -16.57
C LEU A 130 -4.80 8.82 -16.17
N GLU A 131 -4.35 7.59 -16.46
CA GLU A 131 -2.98 7.13 -16.21
C GLU A 131 -1.94 7.98 -16.93
N LYS A 132 -2.22 8.36 -18.18
CA LYS A 132 -1.36 9.28 -18.96
C LYS A 132 -1.29 10.68 -18.34
N LYS A 133 -2.44 11.19 -17.87
CA LYS A 133 -2.52 12.52 -17.25
C LYS A 133 -1.78 12.57 -15.93
N PHE A 134 -2.01 11.59 -15.07
CA PHE A 134 -1.43 11.53 -13.72
C PHE A 134 -0.06 10.85 -13.66
N LYS A 135 0.37 10.18 -14.75
CA LYS A 135 1.61 9.39 -14.84
C LYS A 135 1.73 8.32 -13.74
N ARG A 136 0.61 7.74 -13.34
CA ARG A 136 0.49 6.74 -12.28
C ARG A 136 -0.55 5.71 -12.66
N LYS A 137 -0.41 4.48 -12.13
CA LYS A 137 -1.45 3.47 -12.28
C LYS A 137 -2.70 3.87 -11.51
N ILE A 138 -3.86 3.62 -12.09
CA ILE A 138 -5.15 3.97 -11.51
C ILE A 138 -5.98 2.72 -11.27
N GLU A 139 -6.42 2.55 -10.03
CA GLU A 139 -7.40 1.55 -9.65
C GLU A 139 -8.77 2.22 -9.57
N ALA A 140 -9.65 1.89 -10.52
CA ALA A 140 -10.94 2.55 -10.65
C ALA A 140 -12.04 1.76 -9.93
N GLN A 141 -12.77 2.44 -9.04
CA GLN A 141 -14.04 1.99 -8.49
C GLN A 141 -15.16 2.73 -9.22
N VAL A 142 -16.01 1.97 -9.93
CA VAL A 142 -17.10 2.55 -10.72
C VAL A 142 -18.42 2.41 -9.98
N SER A 143 -19.16 3.51 -9.87
CA SER A 143 -20.53 3.56 -9.37
C SER A 143 -21.44 4.26 -10.38
N VAL A 144 -22.73 3.94 -10.34
CA VAL A 144 -23.73 4.56 -11.23
C VAL A 144 -24.63 5.45 -10.38
N ASP A 145 -24.73 6.73 -10.77
CA ASP A 145 -25.61 7.71 -10.15
C ASP A 145 -26.41 8.45 -11.24
N PRO A 146 -27.70 8.13 -11.38
CA PRO A 146 -28.55 8.78 -12.37
C PRO A 146 -28.78 10.28 -12.15
N GLU A 147 -28.52 10.80 -10.93
CA GLU A 147 -28.68 12.22 -10.61
C GLU A 147 -27.69 13.12 -11.36
N LEU A 148 -26.62 12.56 -11.91
CA LEU A 148 -25.68 13.30 -12.76
C LEU A 148 -26.29 13.75 -14.11
N ILE A 149 -27.46 13.21 -14.47
CA ILE A 149 -28.19 13.45 -15.74
C ILE A 149 -27.41 12.92 -16.94
N GLY A 150 -26.09 13.06 -16.98
CA GLY A 150 -25.19 12.63 -18.04
C GLY A 150 -23.73 12.93 -17.70
N GLY A 151 -22.82 12.26 -18.40
CA GLY A 151 -21.38 12.41 -18.19
C GLY A 151 -20.84 11.60 -17.01
N ILE A 152 -19.66 11.99 -16.53
CA ILE A 152 -18.93 11.29 -15.48
C ILE A 152 -18.33 12.30 -14.48
N LYS A 153 -18.23 11.88 -13.24
CA LYS A 153 -17.46 12.56 -12.19
C LYS A 153 -16.37 11.61 -11.72
N VAL A 154 -15.14 12.08 -11.66
CA VAL A 154 -13.98 11.29 -11.24
C VAL A 154 -13.33 11.96 -10.05
N GLU A 155 -13.20 11.25 -8.96
CA GLU A 155 -12.47 11.69 -7.75
C GLU A 155 -11.18 10.86 -7.65
N ILE A 156 -10.03 11.55 -7.65
CA ILE A 156 -8.71 10.91 -7.56
C ILE A 156 -7.94 11.61 -6.45
N GLY A 157 -7.79 10.93 -5.29
CA GLY A 157 -7.19 11.55 -4.12
C GLY A 157 -7.93 12.84 -3.74
N ASP A 158 -7.25 13.99 -3.78
CA ASP A 158 -7.81 15.30 -3.46
C ASP A 158 -8.32 16.06 -4.70
N GLU A 159 -8.20 15.49 -5.90
CA GLU A 159 -8.60 16.13 -7.15
C GLU A 159 -9.94 15.59 -7.66
N ILE A 160 -10.88 16.48 -7.95
CA ILE A 160 -12.20 16.14 -8.49
C ILE A 160 -12.29 16.67 -9.93
N LEU A 161 -12.52 15.75 -10.87
CA LEU A 161 -12.77 16.06 -12.27
C LEU A 161 -14.27 15.83 -12.54
N ASP A 162 -15.02 16.93 -12.58
CA ASP A 162 -16.45 16.87 -12.88
C ASP A 162 -16.70 17.21 -14.35
N ALA A 163 -17.07 16.20 -15.12
CA ALA A 163 -17.48 16.29 -16.52
C ALA A 163 -18.98 15.95 -16.68
N SER A 164 -19.76 16.03 -15.60
CA SER A 164 -21.21 15.77 -15.63
C SER A 164 -21.99 16.92 -16.27
N VAL A 165 -23.17 16.60 -16.78
CA VAL A 165 -24.13 17.62 -17.29
C VAL A 165 -24.61 18.50 -16.15
N ARG A 166 -24.85 17.90 -14.96
CA ARG A 166 -25.25 18.62 -13.75
C ARG A 166 -24.22 19.67 -13.35
N GLY A 167 -22.95 19.32 -13.26
CA GLY A 167 -21.87 20.24 -12.93
C GLY A 167 -21.74 21.40 -13.91
N LYS A 168 -21.94 21.13 -15.23
CA LYS A 168 -21.96 22.19 -16.24
C LYS A 168 -23.14 23.14 -16.08
N LEU A 169 -24.33 22.64 -15.79
CA LEU A 169 -25.52 23.47 -15.55
C LEU A 169 -25.38 24.33 -14.29
N GLU A 170 -24.82 23.77 -13.21
CA GLU A 170 -24.54 24.51 -11.98
C GLU A 170 -23.52 25.64 -12.22
N ALA A 171 -22.45 25.34 -12.95
CA ALA A 171 -21.45 26.36 -13.31
C ALA A 171 -22.05 27.50 -14.16
N MET A 172 -22.93 27.15 -15.11
CA MET A 172 -23.65 28.17 -15.92
C MET A 172 -24.61 28.98 -15.06
N ALA A 173 -25.33 28.37 -14.12
CA ALA A 173 -26.24 29.08 -13.23
C ALA A 173 -25.52 30.09 -12.33
N VAL A 174 -24.31 29.72 -11.86
CA VAL A 174 -23.46 30.66 -11.09
C VAL A 174 -22.98 31.80 -11.92
N ALA A 175 -22.52 31.52 -13.16
CA ALA A 175 -22.05 32.59 -14.10
C ALA A 175 -23.15 33.58 -14.53
N LEU A 176 -24.43 33.14 -14.54
CA LEU A 176 -25.57 33.99 -14.88
C LEU A 176 -26.11 34.82 -13.69
N LYS A 177 -25.72 34.44 -12.45
CA LYS A 177 -26.13 35.16 -11.23
C LYS A 177 -25.11 36.19 -10.78
N SER A 178 -23.92 36.22 -11.36
CA SER A 178 -22.89 37.22 -11.15
C SER A 178 -22.96 38.31 -12.24
#